data_de5eb162d006b42433ad95d5d815063f
#
_entry.id   de5eb162d006b42433ad95d5d815063f
#
_cell.length_a   1.000
_cell.length_b   1.000
_cell.length_c   1.000
_cell.angle_alpha   90.00
_cell.angle_beta   90.00
_cell.angle_gamma   90.00
#
_symmetry.space_group_name_H-M   'P 1'
#
loop_
_entity.id
_entity.type
_entity.pdbx_description
1 polymer ?
#
loop_
_entity_poly.entity_id
_entity_poly.type
_entity_poly.pdbx_seq_one_letter_code
_entity_poly.pdbx_strand_id
1 'polypeptide(L)'
;PRPRGPCLRRQIGEVDHQILGHLHQHRPGAQRAAGLEQLVGGGEVAASRIVHLKHADAHITVLAPQDALHPDVAAWIQQGVVEHYIPGLYTQTDQLVREDGSDYAMVLTAIDDAEKSREICKWCRSRRIPVNVADVPPECDFYFGSMIRRGPLQVMVSTGGQGPRLARKLRQCIEATIPESAGHALSRVGVLRAKLRQVSPEPALSAARMDWMSRICDAFPLEELARLDDATMDRWVQHHWPRRSVPASKGRRCTVHLMTRDVVSCIIGGIIGLYISSRLRK
;
A
#
# COMPACT_ATOMS: atom_id res chain seq x y z
N PRO A 1 -11.32 -25.82 41.89
CA PRO A 1 -11.41 -25.58 40.46
C PRO A 1 -11.72 -24.11 40.24
N ARG A 2 -10.73 -23.34 39.75
CA ARG A 2 -10.90 -21.94 39.35
C ARG A 2 -11.23 -21.92 37.86
N PRO A 3 -12.18 -21.08 37.39
CA PRO A 3 -12.45 -20.95 35.97
C PRO A 3 -11.31 -20.24 35.24
N ARG A 4 -10.91 -20.81 34.12
CA ARG A 4 -9.96 -20.19 33.20
C ARG A 4 -10.64 -19.01 32.52
N GLY A 5 -10.08 -17.81 32.71
CA GLY A 5 -10.48 -16.60 32.00
C GLY A 5 -10.25 -16.70 30.49
N PRO A 6 -11.00 -15.93 29.69
CA PRO A 6 -10.90 -15.98 28.23
C PRO A 6 -9.54 -15.48 27.74
N CYS A 7 -8.93 -16.30 26.90
CA CYS A 7 -7.66 -16.08 26.23
C CYS A 7 -7.70 -14.79 25.41
N LEU A 8 -6.63 -13.98 25.56
CA LEU A 8 -6.30 -12.78 24.78
C LEU A 8 -6.18 -13.11 23.27
N ARG A 9 -7.30 -13.20 22.58
CA ARG A 9 -7.36 -13.36 21.11
C ARG A 9 -8.01 -12.15 20.42
N ARG A 10 -7.89 -10.93 20.98
CA ARG A 10 -8.68 -9.81 20.48
C ARG A 10 -7.90 -8.52 20.19
N GLN A 11 -6.60 -8.56 19.96
CA GLN A 11 -5.85 -7.34 19.61
C GLN A 11 -4.82 -7.50 18.49
N ILE A 12 -4.80 -8.63 17.78
CA ILE A 12 -3.82 -8.85 16.68
C ILE A 12 -4.41 -8.43 15.31
N GLY A 13 -5.71 -8.18 15.20
CA GLY A 13 -6.36 -7.91 13.91
C GLY A 13 -6.18 -6.51 13.31
N GLU A 14 -5.80 -5.51 14.10
CA GLU A 14 -5.74 -4.10 13.62
C GLU A 14 -4.33 -3.55 13.38
N VAL A 15 -3.29 -4.22 13.85
CA VAL A 15 -1.90 -3.76 13.72
C VAL A 15 -1.27 -4.15 12.39
N ASP A 16 -1.74 -5.24 11.77
CA ASP A 16 -1.09 -5.85 10.61
C ASP A 16 -1.23 -5.09 9.27
N HIS A 17 -2.22 -4.19 9.15
CA HIS A 17 -2.45 -3.45 7.91
C HIS A 17 -1.66 -2.15 7.77
N GLN A 18 -1.07 -1.67 8.86
CA GLN A 18 -0.33 -0.40 8.87
C GLN A 18 1.16 -0.58 8.58
N ILE A 19 1.74 -1.76 8.77
CA ILE A 19 3.20 -1.95 8.69
C ILE A 19 3.72 -1.70 7.28
N LEU A 20 3.12 -2.25 6.23
CA LEU A 20 3.55 -2.00 4.85
C LEU A 20 3.18 -0.60 4.33
N GLY A 21 2.12 0.01 4.85
CA GLY A 21 1.72 1.37 4.49
C GLY A 21 2.50 2.47 5.23
N HIS A 22 2.97 2.20 6.45
CA HIS A 22 3.70 3.18 7.28
C HIS A 22 5.21 3.17 7.07
N LEU A 23 5.79 2.04 6.63
CA LEU A 23 7.23 1.96 6.33
C LEU A 23 7.65 2.86 5.16
N HIS A 24 6.68 3.31 4.33
CA HIS A 24 6.98 4.04 3.09
C HIS A 24 6.23 5.38 2.92
N GLN A 25 5.91 6.09 4.00
CA GLN A 25 5.44 7.47 3.86
C GLN A 25 6.60 8.40 3.50
N HIS A 26 6.52 9.00 2.31
CA HIS A 26 7.43 10.02 1.79
C HIS A 26 7.70 11.14 2.81
N ARG A 27 8.89 11.14 3.41
CA ARG A 27 9.53 12.35 3.92
C ARG A 27 10.53 12.82 2.86
N PRO A 28 10.29 13.91 2.14
CA PRO A 28 11.31 14.51 1.30
C PRO A 28 12.44 14.99 2.22
N GLY A 29 13.66 14.52 1.98
CA GLY A 29 14.86 14.99 2.67
C GLY A 29 15.44 14.10 3.78
N ALA A 30 14.79 13.04 4.23
CA ALA A 30 15.46 11.99 4.99
C ALA A 30 15.96 10.93 4.01
N GLN A 31 17.26 10.68 3.97
CA GLN A 31 17.79 9.44 3.39
C GLN A 31 17.05 8.30 4.10
N ARG A 32 16.16 7.64 3.37
CA ARG A 32 15.50 6.44 3.86
C ARG A 32 16.59 5.41 4.08
N ALA A 33 16.67 4.85 5.26
CA ALA A 33 17.12 3.48 5.34
C ALA A 33 16.04 2.67 4.59
N ALA A 34 16.24 2.45 3.27
CA ALA A 34 15.41 1.55 2.49
C ALA A 34 15.49 0.21 3.21
N GLY A 35 14.34 -0.42 3.43
CA GLY A 35 14.30 -1.71 4.11
C GLY A 35 15.14 -2.70 3.30
N LEU A 36 16.09 -3.34 3.96
CA LEU A 36 16.87 -4.41 3.37
C LEU A 36 16.08 -5.69 3.58
N GLU A 37 15.58 -6.25 2.50
CA GLU A 37 14.62 -7.35 2.55
C GLU A 37 15.20 -8.60 1.89
N GLN A 38 15.03 -9.75 2.54
CA GLN A 38 15.47 -11.02 2.00
C GLN A 38 14.29 -11.86 1.54
N LEU A 39 14.41 -12.41 0.35
CA LEU A 39 13.49 -13.38 -0.22
C LEU A 39 14.21 -14.72 -0.40
N VAL A 40 13.75 -15.74 0.31
CA VAL A 40 14.21 -17.12 0.18
C VAL A 40 13.31 -17.86 -0.78
N GLY A 41 13.84 -18.22 -1.95
CA GLY A 41 13.13 -18.83 -3.06
C GLY A 41 13.20 -17.97 -4.33
N GLY A 42 13.10 -18.59 -5.50
CA GLY A 42 13.27 -17.96 -6.81
C GLY A 42 12.14 -18.22 -7.81
N GLY A 43 11.11 -18.98 -7.45
CA GLY A 43 10.02 -19.42 -8.34
C GLY A 43 8.95 -18.33 -8.61
N GLU A 44 7.80 -18.74 -9.13
CA GLU A 44 6.67 -17.85 -9.49
C GLU A 44 6.16 -17.04 -8.31
N VAL A 45 6.05 -17.65 -7.13
CA VAL A 45 5.65 -16.95 -5.90
C VAL A 45 6.66 -15.87 -5.53
N ALA A 46 7.96 -16.18 -5.64
CA ALA A 46 9.03 -15.21 -5.41
C ALA A 46 8.95 -14.04 -6.40
N ALA A 47 8.72 -14.29 -7.68
CA ALA A 47 8.51 -13.25 -8.68
C ALA A 47 7.36 -12.31 -8.31
N SER A 48 6.23 -12.87 -7.88
CA SER A 48 5.08 -12.07 -7.38
C SER A 48 5.45 -11.20 -6.17
N ARG A 49 6.28 -11.69 -5.25
CA ARG A 49 6.73 -10.94 -4.06
C ARG A 49 7.67 -9.80 -4.44
N ILE A 50 8.62 -10.04 -5.36
CA ILE A 50 9.54 -9.01 -5.85
C ILE A 50 8.78 -7.81 -6.45
N VAL A 51 7.68 -8.03 -7.15
CA VAL A 51 6.85 -6.92 -7.65
C VAL A 51 6.37 -6.01 -6.51
N HIS A 52 5.94 -6.57 -5.39
CA HIS A 52 5.52 -5.79 -4.23
C HIS A 52 6.69 -5.05 -3.57
N LEU A 53 7.83 -5.72 -3.41
CA LEU A 53 9.05 -5.15 -2.84
C LEU A 53 9.60 -4.00 -3.69
N LYS A 54 9.67 -4.21 -5.01
CA LYS A 54 10.06 -3.18 -5.98
C LYS A 54 9.19 -1.93 -5.88
N HIS A 55 7.87 -2.11 -5.75
CA HIS A 55 6.96 -0.97 -5.57
C HIS A 55 7.10 -0.27 -4.21
N ALA A 56 7.77 -0.88 -3.27
CA ALA A 56 8.06 -0.31 -1.97
C ALA A 56 9.45 0.34 -1.91
N ASP A 57 10.17 0.40 -3.03
CA ASP A 57 11.56 0.86 -3.13
C ASP A 57 12.49 0.11 -2.16
N ALA A 58 12.25 -1.19 -1.96
CA ALA A 58 13.03 -2.06 -1.08
C ALA A 58 14.36 -2.46 -1.73
N HIS A 59 15.41 -2.60 -0.94
CA HIS A 59 16.65 -3.25 -1.35
C HIS A 59 16.50 -4.77 -1.22
N ILE A 60 16.51 -5.48 -2.32
CA ILE A 60 16.10 -6.88 -2.38
C ILE A 60 17.33 -7.79 -2.46
N THR A 61 17.42 -8.72 -1.53
CA THR A 61 18.34 -9.86 -1.60
C THR A 61 17.54 -11.14 -1.90
N VAL A 62 17.95 -11.91 -2.90
CA VAL A 62 17.33 -13.21 -3.24
C VAL A 62 18.30 -14.34 -2.94
N LEU A 63 17.86 -15.32 -2.16
CA LEU A 63 18.54 -16.59 -1.94
C LEU A 63 17.79 -17.71 -2.66
N ALA A 64 18.34 -18.22 -3.75
CA ALA A 64 17.72 -19.29 -4.54
C ALA A 64 18.74 -20.02 -5.45
N PRO A 65 18.53 -21.31 -5.77
CA PRO A 65 19.31 -21.99 -6.79
C PRO A 65 19.14 -21.34 -8.17
N GLN A 66 20.19 -21.27 -8.94
CA GLN A 66 20.20 -20.62 -10.25
C GLN A 66 19.29 -21.33 -11.26
N ASP A 67 19.20 -22.63 -11.19
CA ASP A 67 18.38 -23.50 -12.06
C ASP A 67 16.88 -23.46 -11.69
N ALA A 68 16.53 -22.96 -10.52
CA ALA A 68 15.16 -22.82 -10.03
C ALA A 68 14.61 -21.37 -10.12
N LEU A 69 15.34 -20.46 -10.79
CA LEU A 69 14.88 -19.08 -10.94
C LEU A 69 13.78 -18.96 -11.99
N HIS A 70 12.68 -18.31 -11.63
CA HIS A 70 11.69 -17.82 -12.57
C HIS A 70 12.34 -16.85 -13.58
N PRO A 71 11.97 -16.85 -14.86
CA PRO A 71 12.56 -15.96 -15.86
C PRO A 71 12.58 -14.48 -15.47
N ASP A 72 11.49 -13.99 -14.86
CA ASP A 72 11.41 -12.61 -14.40
C ASP A 72 12.40 -12.32 -13.27
N VAL A 73 12.58 -13.26 -12.32
CA VAL A 73 13.55 -13.12 -11.22
C VAL A 73 14.96 -13.05 -11.78
N ALA A 74 15.30 -13.94 -12.72
CA ALA A 74 16.60 -13.93 -13.40
C ALA A 74 16.84 -12.60 -14.14
N ALA A 75 15.83 -12.08 -14.85
CA ALA A 75 15.91 -10.80 -15.52
C ALA A 75 16.10 -9.64 -14.52
N TRP A 76 15.42 -9.64 -13.40
CA TRP A 76 15.56 -8.59 -12.38
C TRP A 76 16.91 -8.61 -11.65
N ILE A 77 17.52 -9.79 -11.50
CA ILE A 77 18.91 -9.90 -11.03
C ILE A 77 19.86 -9.23 -12.04
N GLN A 78 19.71 -9.55 -13.33
CA GLN A 78 20.54 -8.95 -14.39
C GLN A 78 20.35 -7.44 -14.53
N GLN A 79 19.15 -6.92 -14.29
CA GLN A 79 18.80 -5.51 -14.36
C GLN A 79 19.16 -4.71 -13.10
N GLY A 80 19.66 -5.37 -12.05
CA GLY A 80 19.98 -4.72 -10.77
C GLY A 80 18.75 -4.31 -9.94
N VAL A 81 17.57 -4.84 -10.26
CA VAL A 81 16.36 -4.68 -9.43
C VAL A 81 16.47 -5.51 -8.16
N VAL A 82 17.04 -6.71 -8.26
CA VAL A 82 17.54 -7.50 -7.15
C VAL A 82 18.99 -7.08 -6.94
N GLU A 83 19.30 -6.44 -5.84
CA GLU A 83 20.63 -5.86 -5.59
C GLU A 83 21.65 -6.92 -5.23
N HIS A 84 21.21 -7.93 -4.45
CA HIS A 84 22.07 -9.03 -4.03
C HIS A 84 21.43 -10.36 -4.38
N TYR A 85 22.20 -11.22 -5.04
CA TYR A 85 21.79 -12.57 -5.35
C TYR A 85 22.75 -13.56 -4.72
N ILE A 86 22.20 -14.46 -3.91
CA ILE A 86 22.93 -15.54 -3.23
C ILE A 86 22.54 -16.86 -3.91
N PRO A 87 23.41 -17.43 -4.75
CA PRO A 87 23.09 -18.69 -5.43
C PRO A 87 23.15 -19.87 -4.45
N GLY A 88 22.10 -20.67 -4.42
CA GLY A 88 22.03 -21.89 -3.63
C GLY A 88 20.72 -22.09 -2.89
N LEU A 89 20.61 -23.26 -2.27
CA LEU A 89 19.48 -23.60 -1.41
C LEU A 89 19.67 -22.99 -0.01
N TYR A 90 18.57 -22.65 0.64
CA TYR A 90 18.59 -22.39 2.06
C TYR A 90 18.97 -23.67 2.83
N THR A 91 20.00 -23.59 3.65
CA THR A 91 20.51 -24.72 4.45
C THR A 91 20.63 -24.41 5.93
N GLN A 92 20.86 -23.14 6.29
CA GLN A 92 21.09 -22.73 7.67
C GLN A 92 20.77 -21.25 7.90
N THR A 93 20.53 -20.90 9.17
CA THR A 93 20.09 -19.56 9.58
C THR A 93 21.15 -18.46 9.35
N ASP A 94 22.41 -18.79 9.22
CA ASP A 94 23.47 -17.81 8.93
C ASP A 94 23.26 -17.13 7.56
N GLN A 95 22.56 -17.80 6.63
CA GLN A 95 22.18 -17.23 5.35
C GLN A 95 21.07 -16.16 5.46
N LEU A 96 20.44 -16.02 6.64
CA LEU A 96 19.44 -15.00 6.93
C LEU A 96 20.04 -13.76 7.62
N VAL A 97 21.36 -13.70 7.74
CA VAL A 97 22.13 -12.58 8.28
C VAL A 97 22.88 -11.94 7.12
N ARG A 98 22.97 -10.62 7.13
CA ARG A 98 23.73 -9.87 6.12
C ARG A 98 25.23 -10.04 6.32
N GLU A 99 26.00 -9.78 5.27
CA GLU A 99 27.47 -9.86 5.32
C GLU A 99 28.10 -8.95 6.40
N ASP A 100 27.45 -7.83 6.72
CA ASP A 100 27.89 -6.91 7.77
C ASP A 100 27.46 -7.35 9.19
N GLY A 101 26.83 -8.53 9.34
CA GLY A 101 26.33 -9.08 10.59
C GLY A 101 24.99 -8.48 11.06
N SER A 102 24.42 -7.55 10.33
CA SER A 102 23.11 -6.97 10.67
C SER A 102 21.95 -7.84 10.18
N ASP A 103 20.77 -7.62 10.75
CA ASP A 103 19.55 -8.30 10.36
C ASP A 103 18.92 -7.64 9.11
N TYR A 104 18.19 -8.45 8.34
CA TYR A 104 17.26 -7.91 7.34
C TYR A 104 16.07 -7.24 8.04
N ALA A 105 15.51 -6.22 7.40
CA ALA A 105 14.33 -5.54 7.91
C ALA A 105 13.07 -6.42 7.81
N MET A 106 13.06 -7.38 6.86
CA MET A 106 11.97 -8.29 6.61
C MET A 106 12.49 -9.53 5.88
N VAL A 107 11.90 -10.69 6.13
CA VAL A 107 12.19 -11.94 5.42
C VAL A 107 10.91 -12.51 4.82
N LEU A 108 11.00 -12.95 3.56
CA LEU A 108 9.93 -13.65 2.87
C LEU A 108 10.42 -15.04 2.47
N THR A 109 9.60 -16.07 2.66
CA THR A 109 9.90 -17.42 2.18
C THR A 109 8.93 -17.82 1.09
N ALA A 110 9.48 -18.36 0.01
CA ALA A 110 8.75 -18.87 -1.16
C ALA A 110 9.43 -20.16 -1.63
N ILE A 111 9.60 -21.12 -0.73
CA ILE A 111 10.16 -22.46 -0.95
C ILE A 111 9.11 -23.51 -0.61
N ASP A 112 9.17 -24.66 -1.27
CA ASP A 112 8.21 -25.76 -1.09
C ASP A 112 8.48 -26.58 0.18
N ASP A 113 9.63 -26.38 0.83
CA ASP A 113 10.01 -27.06 2.08
C ASP A 113 9.35 -26.37 3.30
N ALA A 114 8.26 -26.97 3.78
CA ALA A 114 7.49 -26.44 4.92
C ALA A 114 8.29 -26.48 6.23
N GLU A 115 9.23 -27.40 6.41
CA GLU A 115 10.03 -27.49 7.62
C GLU A 115 11.05 -26.37 7.69
N LYS A 116 11.77 -26.13 6.60
CA LYS A 116 12.69 -25.00 6.45
C LYS A 116 11.96 -23.67 6.56
N SER A 117 10.78 -23.56 5.97
CA SER A 117 9.95 -22.35 6.11
C SER A 117 9.59 -22.06 7.56
N ARG A 118 9.25 -23.09 8.36
CA ARG A 118 9.00 -22.95 9.80
C ARG A 118 10.27 -22.60 10.60
N GLU A 119 11.39 -23.17 10.23
CA GLU A 119 12.68 -22.85 10.83
C GLU A 119 13.01 -21.37 10.64
N ILE A 120 12.92 -20.88 9.40
CA ILE A 120 13.10 -19.46 9.06
C ILE A 120 12.13 -18.57 9.88
N CYS A 121 10.86 -18.94 9.93
CA CYS A 121 9.85 -18.21 10.69
C CYS A 121 10.21 -18.10 12.18
N LYS A 122 10.55 -19.23 12.81
CA LYS A 122 10.97 -19.24 14.23
C LYS A 122 12.19 -18.38 14.48
N TRP A 123 13.19 -18.49 13.60
CA TRP A 123 14.42 -17.71 13.70
C TRP A 123 14.11 -16.20 13.56
N CYS A 124 13.36 -15.79 12.54
CA CYS A 124 12.94 -14.40 12.34
C CYS A 124 12.20 -13.84 13.55
N ARG A 125 11.24 -14.58 14.08
CA ARG A 125 10.46 -14.17 15.27
C ARG A 125 11.31 -14.02 16.52
N SER A 126 12.34 -14.88 16.71
CA SER A 126 13.28 -14.74 17.83
C SER A 126 14.07 -13.44 17.79
N ARG A 127 14.30 -12.91 16.59
CA ARG A 127 15.00 -11.64 16.33
C ARG A 127 14.07 -10.46 16.10
N ARG A 128 12.74 -10.65 16.17
CA ARG A 128 11.71 -9.64 15.89
C ARG A 128 11.74 -9.12 14.45
N ILE A 129 12.15 -9.96 13.51
CA ILE A 129 12.12 -9.68 12.08
C ILE A 129 10.76 -10.10 11.54
N PRO A 130 9.97 -9.21 10.92
CA PRO A 130 8.72 -9.56 10.26
C PRO A 130 8.94 -10.63 9.19
N VAL A 131 8.08 -11.65 9.16
CA VAL A 131 8.21 -12.75 8.20
C VAL A 131 6.89 -13.03 7.48
N ASN A 132 6.99 -13.31 6.19
CA ASN A 132 5.88 -13.83 5.39
C ASN A 132 6.26 -15.20 4.82
N VAL A 133 5.49 -16.21 5.15
CA VAL A 133 5.68 -17.59 4.68
C VAL A 133 4.62 -17.89 3.63
N ALA A 134 5.05 -18.20 2.40
CA ALA A 134 4.13 -18.53 1.33
C ALA A 134 3.32 -19.78 1.71
N ASP A 135 2.02 -19.74 1.41
CA ASP A 135 1.05 -20.82 1.60
C ASP A 135 0.86 -21.33 3.04
N VAL A 136 1.46 -20.67 4.04
CA VAL A 136 1.30 -21.00 5.46
C VAL A 136 0.77 -19.80 6.27
N PRO A 137 -0.53 -19.49 6.16
CA PRO A 137 -1.13 -18.30 6.80
C PRO A 137 -0.83 -18.13 8.30
N PRO A 138 -0.81 -19.19 9.15
CA PRO A 138 -0.50 -19.01 10.58
C PRO A 138 0.93 -18.56 10.87
N GLU A 139 1.83 -18.70 9.90
CA GLU A 139 3.24 -18.34 10.03
C GLU A 139 3.56 -16.97 9.37
N CYS A 140 2.54 -16.26 8.88
CA CYS A 140 2.70 -14.93 8.33
C CYS A 140 2.44 -13.86 9.39
N ASP A 141 3.38 -12.93 9.55
CA ASP A 141 3.21 -11.75 10.38
C ASP A 141 2.48 -10.63 9.62
N PHE A 142 2.46 -10.70 8.30
CA PHE A 142 1.76 -9.76 7.41
C PHE A 142 1.34 -10.45 6.10
N TYR A 143 0.42 -9.80 5.37
CA TYR A 143 -0.07 -10.29 4.07
C TYR A 143 0.04 -9.22 3.00
N PHE A 144 0.18 -9.65 1.74
CA PHE A 144 0.10 -8.77 0.59
C PHE A 144 -1.36 -8.60 0.15
N GLY A 145 -1.86 -7.37 0.21
CA GLY A 145 -3.19 -7.03 -0.28
C GLY A 145 -3.21 -6.81 -1.79
N SER A 146 -4.42 -6.76 -2.36
CA SER A 146 -4.61 -6.39 -3.76
C SER A 146 -4.50 -4.87 -3.91
N MET A 147 -3.45 -4.39 -4.59
CA MET A 147 -3.05 -2.99 -4.62
C MET A 147 -3.51 -2.27 -5.90
N ILE A 148 -3.95 -1.02 -5.75
CA ILE A 148 -4.05 -0.03 -6.83
C ILE A 148 -2.95 0.99 -6.60
N ARG A 149 -2.21 1.33 -7.66
CA ARG A 149 -1.21 2.40 -7.62
C ARG A 149 -1.39 3.33 -8.81
N ARG A 150 -1.48 4.65 -8.51
CA ARG A 150 -1.50 5.72 -9.52
C ARG A 150 -0.63 6.87 -9.01
N GLY A 151 0.66 6.85 -9.35
CA GLY A 151 1.65 7.75 -8.76
C GLY A 151 1.67 7.60 -7.24
N PRO A 152 1.50 8.68 -6.46
CA PRO A 152 1.52 8.61 -5.00
C PRO A 152 0.24 8.01 -4.39
N LEU A 153 -0.84 7.82 -5.17
CA LEU A 153 -2.04 7.16 -4.68
C LEU A 153 -1.81 5.66 -4.51
N GLN A 154 -2.15 5.15 -3.35
CA GLN A 154 -2.16 3.73 -3.04
C GLN A 154 -3.50 3.36 -2.40
N VAL A 155 -4.13 2.30 -2.90
CA VAL A 155 -5.32 1.71 -2.29
C VAL A 155 -5.08 0.21 -2.15
N MET A 156 -5.24 -0.32 -0.96
CA MET A 156 -5.08 -1.74 -0.67
C MET A 156 -6.44 -2.35 -0.33
N VAL A 157 -6.76 -3.45 -0.98
CA VAL A 157 -7.94 -4.26 -0.67
C VAL A 157 -7.47 -5.57 -0.03
N SER A 158 -7.84 -5.78 1.22
CA SER A 158 -7.57 -7.00 1.97
C SER A 158 -8.89 -7.71 2.30
N THR A 159 -8.85 -9.03 2.29
CA THR A 159 -9.96 -9.91 2.73
C THR A 159 -9.57 -10.75 3.94
N GLY A 160 -8.48 -10.39 4.64
CA GLY A 160 -7.97 -11.16 5.77
C GLY A 160 -7.60 -12.61 5.40
N GLY A 161 -7.10 -12.81 4.18
CA GLY A 161 -6.76 -14.16 3.68
C GLY A 161 -7.95 -15.02 3.21
N GLN A 162 -9.19 -14.56 3.41
CA GLN A 162 -10.39 -15.40 3.14
C GLN A 162 -10.75 -15.51 1.67
N GLY A 163 -10.34 -14.58 0.81
CA GLY A 163 -10.75 -14.60 -0.59
C GLY A 163 -9.85 -13.78 -1.51
N PRO A 164 -8.65 -14.24 -1.87
CA PRO A 164 -7.72 -13.48 -2.71
C PRO A 164 -8.32 -13.08 -4.07
N ARG A 165 -9.12 -13.97 -4.69
CA ARG A 165 -9.82 -13.68 -5.94
C ARG A 165 -10.90 -12.61 -5.77
N LEU A 166 -11.59 -12.60 -4.62
CA LEU A 166 -12.60 -11.60 -4.30
C LEU A 166 -11.93 -10.23 -4.02
N ALA A 167 -10.81 -10.22 -3.30
CA ALA A 167 -10.01 -9.01 -3.12
C ALA A 167 -9.60 -8.40 -4.46
N ARG A 168 -9.13 -9.21 -5.41
CA ARG A 168 -8.80 -8.77 -6.78
C ARG A 168 -10.01 -8.19 -7.51
N LYS A 169 -11.17 -8.85 -7.44
CA LYS A 169 -12.40 -8.37 -8.06
C LYS A 169 -12.86 -7.04 -7.49
N LEU A 170 -12.85 -6.89 -6.17
CA LEU A 170 -13.18 -5.64 -5.49
C LEU A 170 -12.19 -4.53 -5.84
N ARG A 171 -10.89 -4.84 -5.89
CA ARG A 171 -9.86 -3.90 -6.36
C ARG A 171 -10.18 -3.38 -7.76
N GLN A 172 -10.53 -4.26 -8.70
CA GLN A 172 -10.89 -3.86 -10.07
C GLN A 172 -12.11 -2.93 -10.11
N CYS A 173 -13.14 -3.22 -9.30
CA CYS A 173 -14.32 -2.34 -9.18
C CYS A 173 -13.94 -0.96 -8.64
N ILE A 174 -13.12 -0.90 -7.59
CA ILE A 174 -12.65 0.37 -7.01
C ILE A 174 -11.77 1.13 -8.03
N GLU A 175 -10.85 0.44 -8.69
CA GLU A 175 -9.94 1.02 -9.67
C GLU A 175 -10.68 1.68 -10.84
N ALA A 176 -11.78 1.08 -11.28
CA ALA A 176 -12.63 1.63 -12.35
C ALA A 176 -13.34 2.93 -11.94
N THR A 177 -13.51 3.20 -10.64
CA THR A 177 -14.12 4.43 -10.13
C THR A 177 -13.11 5.55 -9.87
N ILE A 178 -11.82 5.24 -9.80
CA ILE A 178 -10.78 6.24 -9.54
C ILE A 178 -10.40 6.90 -10.87
N PRO A 179 -10.49 8.24 -11.01
CA PRO A 179 -10.06 8.94 -12.21
C PRO A 179 -8.57 8.71 -12.50
N GLU A 180 -8.20 8.60 -13.77
CA GLU A 180 -6.79 8.46 -14.16
C GLU A 180 -5.93 9.66 -13.72
N SER A 181 -6.53 10.84 -13.67
CA SER A 181 -5.91 12.07 -13.21
C SER A 181 -5.55 12.08 -11.73
N ALA A 182 -6.08 11.17 -10.90
CA ALA A 182 -5.92 11.18 -9.44
C ALA A 182 -4.46 11.18 -8.98
N GLY A 183 -3.61 10.35 -9.60
CA GLY A 183 -2.18 10.31 -9.27
C GLY A 183 -1.46 11.62 -9.58
N HIS A 184 -1.74 12.21 -10.74
CA HIS A 184 -1.19 13.52 -11.13
C HIS A 184 -1.69 14.64 -10.23
N ALA A 185 -2.98 14.67 -9.89
CA ALA A 185 -3.55 15.65 -8.97
C ALA A 185 -2.85 15.62 -7.60
N LEU A 186 -2.65 14.44 -7.04
CA LEU A 186 -1.93 14.28 -5.77
C LEU A 186 -0.48 14.78 -5.85
N SER A 187 0.22 14.47 -6.93
CA SER A 187 1.59 14.96 -7.15
C SER A 187 1.64 16.49 -7.23
N ARG A 188 0.72 17.12 -7.97
CA ARG A 188 0.68 18.59 -8.11
C ARG A 188 0.29 19.28 -6.79
N VAL A 189 -0.68 18.73 -6.06
CA VAL A 189 -1.03 19.21 -4.71
C VAL A 189 0.17 19.07 -3.74
N GLY A 190 0.95 18.01 -3.85
CA GLY A 190 2.20 17.84 -3.09
C GLY A 190 3.21 18.95 -3.38
N VAL A 191 3.41 19.32 -4.67
CA VAL A 191 4.28 20.44 -5.07
C VAL A 191 3.75 21.77 -4.53
N LEU A 192 2.45 22.04 -4.65
CA LEU A 192 1.85 23.26 -4.10
C LEU A 192 2.07 23.37 -2.59
N ARG A 193 1.91 22.26 -1.87
CA ARG A 193 2.17 22.19 -0.43
C ARG A 193 3.63 22.46 -0.07
N ALA A 194 4.57 21.98 -0.90
CA ALA A 194 6.00 22.24 -0.72
C ALA A 194 6.32 23.74 -0.92
N LYS A 195 5.82 24.35 -2.02
CA LYS A 195 5.94 25.78 -2.30
C LYS A 195 5.38 26.64 -1.16
N LEU A 196 4.21 26.28 -0.65
CA LEU A 196 3.58 26.97 0.48
C LEU A 196 4.44 26.91 1.76
N ARG A 197 5.10 25.77 2.04
CA ARG A 197 6.02 25.65 3.16
C ARG A 197 7.27 26.52 3.00
N GLN A 198 7.79 26.67 1.79
CA GLN A 198 8.97 27.51 1.51
C GLN A 198 8.66 28.99 1.79
N VAL A 199 7.47 29.44 1.40
CA VAL A 199 7.05 30.85 1.59
C VAL A 199 6.61 31.14 3.02
N SER A 200 6.13 30.16 3.73
CA SER A 200 5.60 30.30 5.09
C SER A 200 6.03 29.09 5.95
N PRO A 201 7.30 29.07 6.40
CA PRO A 201 7.88 27.93 7.11
C PRO A 201 7.44 27.84 8.59
N GLU A 202 6.93 28.91 9.19
CA GLU A 202 6.68 29.05 10.63
C GLU A 202 5.75 27.93 11.15
N PRO A 203 6.17 27.21 12.21
CA PRO A 203 5.33 26.15 12.82
C PRO A 203 3.95 26.64 13.27
N ALA A 204 3.86 27.87 13.78
CA ALA A 204 2.62 28.50 14.20
C ALA A 204 1.56 28.58 13.09
N LEU A 205 1.98 28.65 11.82
CA LEU A 205 1.07 28.71 10.67
C LEU A 205 0.70 27.33 10.13
N SER A 206 1.09 26.24 10.77
CA SER A 206 0.84 24.87 10.28
C SER A 206 -0.66 24.58 10.10
N ALA A 207 -1.48 24.96 11.07
CA ALA A 207 -2.94 24.78 11.00
C ALA A 207 -3.55 25.60 9.87
N ALA A 208 -3.12 26.87 9.70
CA ALA A 208 -3.61 27.75 8.65
C ALA A 208 -3.23 27.25 7.25
N ARG A 209 -1.99 26.72 7.07
CA ARG A 209 -1.57 26.08 5.82
C ARG A 209 -2.43 24.86 5.48
N MET A 210 -2.71 24.03 6.49
CA MET A 210 -3.54 22.84 6.29
C MET A 210 -4.96 23.22 5.89
N ASP A 211 -5.59 24.17 6.60
CA ASP A 211 -6.93 24.67 6.26
C ASP A 211 -6.99 25.20 4.82
N TRP A 212 -6.02 26.04 4.43
CA TRP A 212 -6.00 26.59 3.07
C TRP A 212 -5.84 25.49 2.00
N MET A 213 -4.96 24.52 2.23
CA MET A 213 -4.78 23.37 1.32
C MET A 213 -6.06 22.53 1.21
N SER A 214 -6.75 22.29 2.33
CA SER A 214 -8.03 21.56 2.33
C SER A 214 -9.07 22.28 1.49
N ARG A 215 -9.23 23.58 1.69
CA ARG A 215 -10.19 24.41 0.90
C ARG A 215 -9.86 24.41 -0.61
N ILE A 216 -8.57 24.37 -0.98
CA ILE A 216 -8.19 24.21 -2.39
C ILE A 216 -8.60 22.82 -2.89
N CYS A 217 -8.32 21.75 -2.16
CA CYS A 217 -8.70 20.40 -2.57
C CYS A 217 -10.23 20.25 -2.70
N ASP A 218 -11.00 20.92 -1.84
CA ASP A 218 -12.46 20.88 -1.86
C ASP A 218 -13.07 21.74 -3.02
N ALA A 219 -12.36 22.81 -3.42
CA ALA A 219 -12.85 23.75 -4.42
C ALA A 219 -12.56 23.30 -5.87
N PHE A 220 -11.55 22.46 -6.08
CA PHE A 220 -11.09 22.09 -7.41
C PHE A 220 -11.32 20.61 -7.70
N PRO A 221 -11.86 20.24 -8.88
CA PRO A 221 -11.91 18.85 -9.32
C PRO A 221 -10.50 18.30 -9.59
N LEU A 222 -10.35 16.96 -9.51
CA LEU A 222 -9.05 16.29 -9.67
C LEU A 222 -8.40 16.60 -11.01
N GLU A 223 -9.19 16.76 -12.08
CA GLU A 223 -8.72 17.08 -13.43
C GLU A 223 -8.07 18.46 -13.52
N GLU A 224 -8.59 19.44 -12.78
CA GLU A 224 -7.98 20.78 -12.70
C GLU A 224 -6.72 20.74 -11.84
N LEU A 225 -6.75 20.08 -10.69
CA LEU A 225 -5.59 19.91 -9.83
C LEU A 225 -4.45 19.18 -10.54
N ALA A 226 -4.75 18.18 -11.37
CA ALA A 226 -3.76 17.44 -12.15
C ALA A 226 -3.04 18.32 -13.20
N ARG A 227 -3.69 19.38 -13.68
CA ARG A 227 -3.15 20.29 -14.70
C ARG A 227 -2.50 21.55 -14.13
N LEU A 228 -2.39 21.67 -12.80
CA LEU A 228 -1.74 22.81 -12.18
C LEU A 228 -0.28 22.91 -12.63
N ASP A 229 0.10 24.02 -13.25
CA ASP A 229 1.47 24.36 -13.59
C ASP A 229 2.15 25.13 -12.44
N ASP A 230 3.47 25.21 -12.49
CA ASP A 230 4.25 25.87 -11.46
C ASP A 230 3.95 27.35 -11.34
N ALA A 231 3.77 28.05 -12.49
CA ALA A 231 3.47 29.47 -12.52
C ALA A 231 2.12 29.80 -11.87
N THR A 232 1.12 28.94 -12.09
CA THR A 232 -0.20 29.06 -11.43
C THR A 232 -0.10 28.84 -9.93
N MET A 233 0.65 27.83 -9.50
CA MET A 233 0.89 27.57 -8.07
C MET A 233 1.62 28.71 -7.40
N ASP A 234 2.64 29.28 -8.03
CA ASP A 234 3.38 30.42 -7.50
C ASP A 234 2.47 31.65 -7.33
N ARG A 235 1.63 31.94 -8.33
CA ARG A 235 0.61 33.00 -8.21
C ARG A 235 -0.36 32.73 -7.08
N TRP A 236 -0.82 31.48 -6.87
CA TRP A 236 -1.71 31.14 -5.78
C TRP A 236 -1.06 31.35 -4.42
N VAL A 237 0.19 30.95 -4.26
CA VAL A 237 0.96 31.15 -3.02
C VAL A 237 1.22 32.62 -2.76
N GLN A 238 1.54 33.42 -3.81
CA GLN A 238 1.83 34.85 -3.66
C GLN A 238 0.57 35.71 -3.40
N HIS A 239 -0.55 35.43 -4.06
CA HIS A 239 -1.70 36.30 -4.04
C HIS A 239 -2.86 35.79 -3.19
N HIS A 240 -3.08 34.50 -3.11
CA HIS A 240 -4.22 33.91 -2.39
C HIS A 240 -3.85 33.47 -0.97
N TRP A 241 -2.66 32.93 -0.75
CA TRP A 241 -2.25 32.51 0.58
C TRP A 241 -2.22 33.66 1.62
N PRO A 242 -1.63 34.85 1.35
CA PRO A 242 -1.62 35.94 2.35
C PRO A 242 -3.02 36.36 2.77
N ARG A 243 -3.99 36.32 1.85
CA ARG A 243 -5.40 36.68 2.09
C ARG A 243 -6.25 35.53 2.59
N ARG A 244 -5.67 34.33 2.71
CA ARG A 244 -6.41 33.09 3.02
C ARG A 244 -7.59 32.86 2.06
N SER A 245 -7.54 33.38 0.84
CA SER A 245 -8.56 33.18 -0.17
C SER A 245 -8.28 31.92 -1.00
N VAL A 246 -9.31 31.36 -1.62
CA VAL A 246 -9.21 30.25 -2.56
C VAL A 246 -9.39 30.83 -3.97
N PRO A 247 -8.56 30.45 -4.95
CA PRO A 247 -8.75 30.86 -6.34
C PRO A 247 -10.09 30.35 -6.88
N ALA A 248 -10.60 30.98 -7.94
CA ALA A 248 -11.81 30.49 -8.60
C ALA A 248 -11.47 29.27 -9.47
N SER A 249 -12.20 28.18 -9.27
CA SER A 249 -12.16 27.02 -10.17
C SER A 249 -12.92 27.35 -11.47
N LYS A 250 -12.38 26.93 -12.61
CA LYS A 250 -13.01 27.05 -13.92
C LYS A 250 -14.01 25.91 -14.21
N GLY A 251 -13.89 24.79 -13.48
CA GLY A 251 -14.72 23.62 -13.60
C GLY A 251 -16.00 23.74 -12.79
N ARG A 252 -17.06 23.09 -13.24
CA ARG A 252 -18.23 22.83 -12.39
C ARG A 252 -17.75 22.04 -11.18
N ARG A 253 -18.16 22.45 -9.96
CA ARG A 253 -17.98 21.63 -8.76
C ARG A 253 -18.45 20.23 -9.09
N CYS A 254 -17.54 19.29 -9.21
CA CYS A 254 -17.88 17.88 -9.17
C CYS A 254 -18.36 17.64 -7.73
N THR A 255 -19.63 17.89 -7.48
CA THR A 255 -20.28 17.33 -6.30
C THR A 255 -20.09 15.82 -6.50
N VAL A 256 -19.24 15.19 -5.71
CA VAL A 256 -19.33 13.75 -5.50
C VAL A 256 -20.71 13.57 -4.87
N HIS A 257 -21.71 13.50 -5.73
CA HIS A 257 -22.99 12.94 -5.34
C HIS A 257 -22.64 11.48 -5.03
N LEU A 258 -22.35 11.22 -3.76
CA LEU A 258 -22.50 9.86 -3.29
C LEU A 258 -23.85 9.42 -3.81
N MET A 259 -23.85 8.49 -4.74
CA MET A 259 -25.04 7.80 -5.24
C MET A 259 -25.62 6.91 -4.13
N THR A 260 -25.88 7.50 -2.96
CA THR A 260 -26.51 6.83 -1.83
C THR A 260 -28.00 6.64 -2.04
N ARG A 261 -28.63 7.37 -2.97
CA ARG A 261 -30.06 7.21 -3.26
C ARG A 261 -30.38 6.09 -4.24
N ASP A 262 -29.55 5.90 -5.27
CA ASP A 262 -29.87 4.91 -6.31
C ASP A 262 -29.53 3.48 -5.90
N VAL A 263 -28.45 3.27 -5.12
CA VAL A 263 -28.11 1.95 -4.60
C VAL A 263 -29.14 1.49 -3.54
N VAL A 264 -29.61 2.39 -2.67
CA VAL A 264 -30.65 2.07 -1.68
C VAL A 264 -32.00 1.83 -2.38
N SER A 265 -32.35 2.60 -3.42
CA SER A 265 -33.58 2.37 -4.20
C SER A 265 -33.57 1.03 -4.95
N CYS A 266 -32.43 0.63 -5.54
CA CYS A 266 -32.31 -0.69 -6.20
C CYS A 266 -32.38 -1.86 -5.20
N ILE A 267 -31.81 -1.73 -4.00
CA ILE A 267 -31.87 -2.78 -2.97
C ILE A 267 -33.30 -2.89 -2.42
N ILE A 268 -33.97 -1.76 -2.12
CA ILE A 268 -35.35 -1.76 -1.61
C ILE A 268 -36.34 -2.23 -2.68
N GLY A 269 -36.18 -1.80 -3.94
CA GLY A 269 -36.98 -2.26 -5.06
C GLY A 269 -36.84 -3.74 -5.36
N GLY A 270 -35.61 -4.28 -5.26
CA GLY A 270 -35.33 -5.71 -5.42
C GLY A 270 -35.94 -6.57 -4.32
N ILE A 271 -35.88 -6.13 -3.06
CA ILE A 271 -36.47 -6.87 -1.92
C ILE A 271 -38.01 -6.85 -1.98
N ILE A 272 -38.63 -5.72 -2.32
CA ILE A 272 -40.08 -5.62 -2.45
C ILE A 272 -40.56 -6.46 -3.64
N GLY A 273 -39.85 -6.45 -4.78
CA GLY A 273 -40.18 -7.27 -5.95
C GLY A 273 -40.13 -8.78 -5.66
N LEU A 274 -39.15 -9.26 -4.88
CA LEU A 274 -39.04 -10.65 -4.45
C LEU A 274 -40.14 -11.03 -3.45
N TYR A 275 -40.53 -10.14 -2.54
CA TYR A 275 -41.58 -10.39 -1.57
C TYR A 275 -42.98 -10.45 -2.23
N ILE A 276 -43.28 -9.62 -3.19
CA ILE A 276 -44.54 -9.64 -3.96
C ILE A 276 -44.61 -10.88 -4.85
N SER A 277 -43.52 -11.26 -5.52
CA SER A 277 -43.47 -12.47 -6.35
C SER A 277 -43.65 -13.77 -5.58
N SER A 278 -43.24 -13.82 -4.31
CA SER A 278 -43.42 -14.98 -3.44
C SER A 278 -44.85 -15.13 -2.90
N ARG A 279 -45.66 -14.01 -2.88
CA ARG A 279 -47.05 -14.02 -2.41
C ARG A 279 -48.08 -14.34 -3.51
N LEU A 280 -47.70 -14.19 -4.78
CA LEU A 280 -48.55 -14.48 -5.92
C LEU A 280 -48.43 -15.91 -6.43
N ARG A 281 -47.67 -16.77 -5.77
CA ARG A 281 -47.53 -18.23 -6.03
C ARG A 281 -48.06 -19.12 -4.91
N LYS A 282 -49.06 -18.66 -4.16
CA LYS A 282 -49.83 -19.52 -3.29
C LYS A 282 -51.33 -19.41 -3.61
#